data_bdc93e958e09e5bbaf0013b44311ad91
#
_entry.id   bdc93e958e09e5bbaf0013b44311ad91
#
_cell.length_a   1.000
_cell.length_b   1.000
_cell.length_c   1.000
_cell.angle_alpha   90.00
_cell.angle_beta   90.00
_cell.angle_gamma   90.00
#
_symmetry.space_group_name_H-M   'P 1'
#
loop_
_entity.id
_entity.type
_entity.pdbx_description
1 polymer ?
#
loop_
_entity_poly.entity_id
_entity_poly.type
_entity_poly.pdbx_seq_one_letter_code
_entity_poly.pdbx_strand_id
1 'polypeptide(L)'
;KADIGIKDGKIFNIGKAGNPDIQDNVDIIIGASTEVIAGEGHILTAGSIDTHIHFICPQQIETALASGITTMLGGGTGPATGTNATTCTPGSFHISRMLQSAEAFPINLGFFGKGNSTNERNLIDQVNAGACGLKLHEDWGTTPATINSCLNVADLNDVQVCIHTDTLNEAGFVEDTINAISGRTIHTFHTEGAGGGHAPDIIKICGENNVLPSSTNPVSYTHLTLPTSVTV
;
A
#
# COMPACT_ATOMS: atom_id res chain seq x y z
N LYS A 1 7.52 -13.48 -27.43
CA LYS A 1 8.58 -13.93 -26.52
C LYS A 1 9.80 -13.05 -26.75
N ALA A 2 10.41 -12.59 -25.68
CA ALA A 2 11.64 -11.80 -25.72
C ALA A 2 12.42 -12.05 -24.43
N ASP A 3 13.72 -11.79 -24.47
CA ASP A 3 14.56 -11.73 -23.30
C ASP A 3 14.56 -10.31 -22.75
N ILE A 4 14.82 -10.14 -21.46
CA ILE A 4 14.85 -8.85 -20.79
C ILE A 4 16.21 -8.69 -20.11
N GLY A 5 16.97 -7.69 -20.53
CA GLY A 5 18.21 -7.30 -19.90
C GLY A 5 17.96 -6.31 -18.76
N ILE A 6 18.53 -6.59 -17.59
CA ILE A 6 18.50 -5.70 -16.42
C ILE A 6 19.93 -5.28 -16.11
N LYS A 7 20.14 -3.99 -15.94
CA LYS A 7 21.41 -3.41 -15.55
C LYS A 7 21.18 -2.21 -14.61
N ASP A 8 21.96 -2.14 -13.55
CA ASP A 8 21.89 -1.05 -12.57
C ASP A 8 20.45 -0.84 -12.02
N GLY A 9 19.72 -1.94 -11.75
CA GLY A 9 18.36 -1.92 -11.24
C GLY A 9 17.29 -1.43 -12.22
N LYS A 10 17.60 -1.35 -13.52
CA LYS A 10 16.68 -0.87 -14.57
C LYS A 10 16.61 -1.85 -15.72
N ILE A 11 15.48 -1.84 -16.43
CA ILE A 11 15.36 -2.54 -17.72
C ILE A 11 16.32 -1.84 -18.70
N PHE A 12 17.33 -2.57 -19.14
CA PHE A 12 18.33 -2.08 -20.08
C PHE A 12 17.83 -2.22 -21.52
N ASN A 13 17.33 -3.39 -21.87
CA ASN A 13 16.80 -3.66 -23.20
C ASN A 13 15.81 -4.85 -23.17
N ILE A 14 14.96 -4.94 -24.20
CA ILE A 14 14.06 -6.05 -24.43
C ILE A 14 14.30 -6.53 -25.86
N GLY A 15 14.67 -7.82 -26.02
CA GLY A 15 15.00 -8.35 -27.34
C GLY A 15 15.57 -9.75 -27.25
N LYS A 16 16.48 -10.09 -28.14
CA LYS A 16 17.19 -11.36 -28.17
C LYS A 16 18.48 -11.28 -27.37
N ALA A 17 18.60 -12.05 -26.32
CA ALA A 17 19.86 -12.20 -25.58
C ALA A 17 20.73 -13.30 -26.17
N GLY A 18 22.04 -13.09 -26.20
CA GLY A 18 22.98 -14.07 -26.70
C GLY A 18 24.41 -13.58 -26.84
N ASN A 19 25.23 -14.41 -27.52
CA ASN A 19 26.59 -14.03 -27.88
C ASN A 19 26.63 -13.67 -29.38
N PRO A 20 26.94 -12.41 -29.73
CA PRO A 20 26.98 -11.98 -31.12
C PRO A 20 28.07 -12.66 -31.97
N ASP A 21 29.07 -13.29 -31.34
CA ASP A 21 30.13 -14.03 -32.07
C ASP A 21 29.61 -15.32 -32.72
N ILE A 22 28.49 -15.84 -32.24
CA ILE A 22 27.91 -17.11 -32.67
C ILE A 22 26.43 -17.03 -33.05
N GLN A 23 25.80 -15.87 -32.83
CA GLN A 23 24.39 -15.66 -33.11
C GLN A 23 24.14 -14.29 -33.76
N ASP A 24 23.33 -14.28 -34.81
CA ASP A 24 22.92 -13.06 -35.47
C ASP A 24 21.79 -12.36 -34.71
N ASN A 25 21.70 -11.04 -34.88
CA ASN A 25 20.63 -10.16 -34.34
C ASN A 25 20.49 -10.26 -32.82
N VAL A 26 21.61 -10.15 -32.12
CA VAL A 26 21.64 -10.09 -30.65
C VAL A 26 21.44 -8.64 -30.20
N ASP A 27 20.39 -8.41 -29.40
CA ASP A 27 20.05 -7.12 -28.81
C ASP A 27 20.65 -6.93 -27.42
N ILE A 28 20.86 -8.05 -26.71
CA ILE A 28 21.36 -8.08 -25.33
C ILE A 28 22.54 -9.05 -25.28
N ILE A 29 23.72 -8.54 -25.04
CA ILE A 29 24.95 -9.35 -24.99
C ILE A 29 25.04 -10.06 -23.65
N ILE A 30 25.16 -11.40 -23.70
CA ILE A 30 25.47 -12.23 -22.54
C ILE A 30 27.00 -12.31 -22.43
N GLY A 31 27.57 -11.63 -21.46
CA GLY A 31 29.00 -11.61 -21.14
C GLY A 31 29.36 -12.50 -19.96
N ALA A 32 30.65 -12.55 -19.63
CA ALA A 32 31.16 -13.38 -18.53
C ALA A 32 30.60 -13.01 -17.14
N SER A 33 30.12 -11.77 -16.96
CA SER A 33 29.53 -11.28 -15.71
C SER A 33 28.00 -11.23 -15.75
N THR A 34 27.38 -11.78 -16.79
CA THR A 34 25.91 -11.78 -16.92
C THR A 34 25.33 -13.00 -16.20
N GLU A 35 24.49 -12.74 -15.21
CA GLU A 35 23.66 -13.78 -14.64
C GLU A 35 22.45 -14.05 -15.55
N VAL A 36 22.14 -15.30 -15.80
CA VAL A 36 21.01 -15.71 -16.64
C VAL A 36 19.99 -16.44 -15.78
N ILE A 37 18.76 -15.93 -15.77
CA ILE A 37 17.63 -16.56 -15.10
C ILE A 37 16.67 -17.11 -16.15
N ALA A 38 16.38 -18.41 -16.08
CA ALA A 38 15.45 -19.07 -17.00
C ALA A 38 14.02 -18.57 -16.78
N GLY A 39 13.39 -18.10 -17.85
CA GLY A 39 12.03 -17.58 -17.83
C GLY A 39 11.05 -18.29 -18.75
N GLU A 40 11.43 -19.47 -19.28
CA GLU A 40 10.58 -20.24 -20.20
C GLU A 40 9.27 -20.65 -19.52
N GLY A 41 8.16 -20.35 -20.19
CA GLY A 41 6.82 -20.65 -19.68
C GLY A 41 6.32 -19.67 -18.62
N HIS A 42 7.07 -18.62 -18.31
CA HIS A 42 6.68 -17.59 -17.36
C HIS A 42 6.28 -16.29 -18.05
N ILE A 43 5.54 -15.48 -17.32
CA ILE A 43 5.21 -14.08 -17.66
C ILE A 43 5.93 -13.20 -16.67
N LEU A 44 6.77 -12.29 -17.14
CA LEU A 44 7.38 -11.27 -16.29
C LEU A 44 6.44 -10.10 -16.12
N THR A 45 6.16 -9.74 -14.88
CA THR A 45 5.35 -8.58 -14.50
C THR A 45 6.15 -7.66 -13.58
N ALA A 46 5.69 -6.42 -13.42
CA ALA A 46 6.15 -5.60 -12.30
C ALA A 46 5.80 -6.27 -10.97
N GLY A 47 6.58 -6.00 -9.94
CA GLY A 47 6.24 -6.41 -8.57
C GLY A 47 4.99 -5.69 -8.09
N SER A 48 4.19 -6.38 -7.28
CA SER A 48 2.96 -5.82 -6.73
C SER A 48 3.25 -4.83 -5.61
N ILE A 49 2.32 -3.89 -5.43
CA ILE A 49 2.32 -2.92 -4.33
C ILE A 49 1.13 -3.24 -3.44
N ASP A 50 1.39 -3.55 -2.16
CA ASP A 50 0.36 -3.67 -1.15
C ASP A 50 0.29 -2.39 -0.33
N THR A 51 -0.84 -1.70 -0.38
CA THR A 51 -1.05 -0.38 0.23
C THR A 51 -1.85 -0.43 1.53
N HIS A 52 -2.16 -1.63 2.03
CA HIS A 52 -2.97 -1.79 3.23
C HIS A 52 -2.33 -2.79 4.21
N ILE A 53 -1.14 -2.44 4.69
CA ILE A 53 -0.35 -3.32 5.56
C ILE A 53 -0.51 -2.92 7.04
N HIS A 54 -0.69 -3.95 7.87
CA HIS A 54 -0.48 -3.88 9.32
C HIS A 54 0.90 -4.49 9.61
N PHE A 55 1.89 -3.67 9.91
CA PHE A 55 3.24 -4.13 10.25
C PHE A 55 3.26 -4.70 11.67
N ILE A 56 3.03 -6.00 11.79
CA ILE A 56 2.94 -6.73 13.05
C ILE A 56 4.22 -7.53 13.31
N CYS A 57 4.70 -8.28 12.33
CA CYS A 57 5.89 -9.09 12.48
C CYS A 57 6.72 -9.11 11.18
N PRO A 58 8.06 -9.23 11.27
CA PRO A 58 8.94 -9.17 10.10
C PRO A 58 8.76 -10.33 9.12
N GLN A 59 8.20 -11.46 9.55
CA GLN A 59 7.91 -12.61 8.68
C GLN A 59 6.92 -12.27 7.55
N GLN A 60 6.09 -11.23 7.72
CA GLN A 60 5.21 -10.72 6.67
C GLN A 60 5.99 -10.34 5.41
N ILE A 61 7.21 -9.83 5.56
CA ILE A 61 8.05 -9.35 4.45
C ILE A 61 8.50 -10.52 3.57
N GLU A 62 8.94 -11.61 4.17
CA GLU A 62 9.33 -12.81 3.43
C GLU A 62 8.15 -13.40 2.67
N THR A 63 6.99 -13.45 3.31
CA THR A 63 5.73 -13.91 2.68
C THR A 63 5.33 -13.01 1.51
N ALA A 64 5.44 -11.69 1.68
CA ALA A 64 5.14 -10.72 0.64
C ALA A 64 6.05 -10.90 -0.58
N LEU A 65 7.36 -10.98 -0.36
CA LEU A 65 8.34 -11.22 -1.43
C LEU A 65 8.09 -12.55 -2.17
N ALA A 66 7.81 -13.62 -1.42
CA ALA A 66 7.47 -14.93 -2.00
C ALA A 66 6.17 -14.89 -2.84
N SER A 67 5.29 -13.93 -2.56
CA SER A 67 4.05 -13.70 -3.30
C SER A 67 4.18 -12.69 -4.44
N GLY A 68 5.39 -12.16 -4.69
CA GLY A 68 5.66 -11.20 -5.76
C GLY A 68 5.36 -9.73 -5.40
N ILE A 69 5.18 -9.42 -4.10
CA ILE A 69 5.03 -8.06 -3.61
C ILE A 69 6.42 -7.47 -3.41
N THR A 70 6.66 -6.30 -3.98
CA THR A 70 7.95 -5.60 -3.89
C THR A 70 7.87 -4.27 -3.15
N THR A 71 6.65 -3.84 -2.81
CA THR A 71 6.40 -2.61 -2.06
C THR A 71 5.26 -2.84 -1.08
N MET A 72 5.47 -2.48 0.18
CA MET A 72 4.46 -2.55 1.23
C MET A 72 4.29 -1.19 1.88
N LEU A 73 3.07 -0.65 1.87
CA LEU A 73 2.72 0.62 2.49
C LEU A 73 1.67 0.36 3.58
N GLY A 74 1.87 0.95 4.73
CA GLY A 74 0.95 0.75 5.85
C GLY A 74 1.47 1.33 7.14
N GLY A 75 1.10 0.73 8.26
CA GLY A 75 1.55 1.18 9.55
C GLY A 75 1.55 0.10 10.60
N GLY A 76 1.99 0.48 11.76
CA GLY A 76 2.22 -0.39 12.90
C GLY A 76 3.59 -0.16 13.49
N THR A 77 3.87 -0.82 14.59
CA THR A 77 5.13 -0.70 15.33
C THR A 77 5.84 -2.05 15.49
N GLY A 78 5.49 -2.99 14.62
CA GLY A 78 6.03 -4.34 14.68
C GLY A 78 5.63 -5.08 15.96
N PRO A 79 6.44 -6.04 16.42
CA PRO A 79 6.17 -6.82 17.62
C PRO A 79 6.21 -6.00 18.93
N ALA A 80 6.76 -4.76 18.89
CA ALA A 80 7.03 -3.98 20.10
C ALA A 80 5.76 -3.61 20.90
N THR A 81 4.66 -3.32 20.21
CA THR A 81 3.37 -2.93 20.83
C THR A 81 2.23 -3.87 20.48
N GLY A 82 2.52 -5.02 19.88
CA GLY A 82 1.51 -6.02 19.52
C GLY A 82 0.50 -5.47 18.51
N THR A 83 -0.78 -5.55 18.86
CA THR A 83 -1.90 -5.27 17.96
C THR A 83 -2.31 -3.80 17.84
N ASN A 84 -1.55 -2.84 18.33
CA ASN A 84 -1.84 -1.42 18.08
C ASN A 84 -1.68 -1.03 16.59
N ALA A 85 -1.61 -2.03 15.74
CA ALA A 85 -1.38 -1.89 14.32
C ALA A 85 -2.68 -1.65 13.56
N THR A 86 -3.21 -0.46 13.65
CA THR A 86 -4.35 -0.01 12.86
C THR A 86 -3.93 0.66 11.56
N THR A 87 -2.95 0.07 10.87
CA THR A 87 -2.35 0.61 9.64
C THR A 87 -1.74 2.02 9.80
N CYS A 88 -1.30 2.39 10.99
CA CYS A 88 -0.51 3.60 11.19
C CYS A 88 0.67 3.39 12.14
N THR A 89 1.68 4.22 11.97
CA THR A 89 2.85 4.31 12.84
C THR A 89 2.80 5.69 13.51
N PRO A 90 2.33 5.79 14.76
CA PRO A 90 1.94 7.07 15.34
C PRO A 90 3.14 7.86 15.86
N GLY A 91 3.30 9.08 15.37
CA GLY A 91 4.28 10.04 15.85
C GLY A 91 5.70 9.83 15.32
N SER A 92 6.47 10.91 15.37
CA SER A 92 7.81 10.98 14.77
C SER A 92 8.78 9.94 15.31
N PHE A 93 8.69 9.62 16.59
CA PHE A 93 9.56 8.63 17.23
C PHE A 93 9.35 7.24 16.61
N HIS A 94 8.10 6.77 16.53
CA HIS A 94 7.81 5.44 15.99
C HIS A 94 8.12 5.35 14.49
N ILE A 95 7.81 6.40 13.72
CA ILE A 95 8.16 6.47 12.29
C ILE A 95 9.66 6.31 12.10
N SER A 96 10.47 7.07 12.84
CA SER A 96 11.92 6.97 12.76
C SER A 96 12.44 5.58 13.13
N ARG A 97 11.85 4.91 14.13
CA ARG A 97 12.24 3.56 14.53
C ARG A 97 11.85 2.51 13.49
N MET A 98 10.65 2.64 12.91
CA MET A 98 10.22 1.73 11.86
C MET A 98 11.06 1.89 10.58
N LEU A 99 11.42 3.12 10.20
CA LEU A 99 12.34 3.37 9.08
C LEU A 99 13.71 2.73 9.33
N GLN A 100 14.27 2.87 10.53
CA GLN A 100 15.53 2.20 10.88
C GLN A 100 15.44 0.68 10.81
N SER A 101 14.32 0.11 11.25
CA SER A 101 14.11 -1.35 11.17
C SER A 101 13.95 -1.83 9.72
N ALA A 102 13.45 -0.97 8.84
CA ALA A 102 13.22 -1.28 7.43
C ALA A 102 14.51 -1.47 6.62
N GLU A 103 15.63 -0.87 7.06
CA GLU A 103 16.91 -0.94 6.34
C GLU A 103 17.45 -2.37 6.16
N ALA A 104 17.02 -3.30 7.01
CA ALA A 104 17.45 -4.69 6.95
C ALA A 104 16.75 -5.53 5.86
N PHE A 105 15.71 -5.01 5.21
CA PHE A 105 14.86 -5.80 4.32
C PHE A 105 15.01 -5.38 2.85
N PRO A 106 15.12 -6.37 1.93
CA PRO A 106 15.29 -6.12 0.50
C PRO A 106 13.95 -5.85 -0.22
N ILE A 107 13.14 -4.93 0.31
CA ILE A 107 11.81 -4.57 -0.19
C ILE A 107 11.56 -3.08 0.08
N ASN A 108 10.72 -2.45 -0.72
CA ASN A 108 10.31 -1.06 -0.44
C ASN A 108 9.26 -1.05 0.68
N LEU A 109 9.53 -0.30 1.74
CA LEU A 109 8.65 -0.16 2.89
C LEU A 109 8.32 1.31 3.12
N GLY A 110 7.02 1.61 3.27
CA GLY A 110 6.54 2.95 3.62
C GLY A 110 5.58 2.91 4.80
N PHE A 111 5.71 3.89 5.68
CA PHE A 111 4.95 3.95 6.92
C PHE A 111 4.00 5.14 6.93
N PHE A 112 2.72 4.87 7.22
CA PHE A 112 1.72 5.92 7.41
C PHE A 112 1.75 6.42 8.84
N GLY A 113 1.79 7.75 9.00
CA GLY A 113 1.56 8.41 10.25
C GLY A 113 0.08 8.35 10.68
N LYS A 114 -0.20 8.65 11.94
CA LYS A 114 -1.56 8.76 12.47
C LYS A 114 -2.20 10.07 12.00
N GLY A 115 -3.24 9.97 11.18
CA GLY A 115 -3.95 11.12 10.61
C GLY A 115 -4.95 11.79 11.55
N ASN A 116 -5.36 11.12 12.62
CA ASN A 116 -6.38 11.58 13.54
C ASN A 116 -5.85 12.67 14.47
N SER A 117 -5.78 13.89 13.95
CA SER A 117 -5.44 15.11 14.71
C SER A 117 -6.08 16.31 14.05
N THR A 118 -6.64 17.21 14.86
CA THR A 118 -7.08 18.54 14.43
C THR A 118 -5.95 19.58 14.51
N ASN A 119 -4.81 19.21 15.11
CA ASN A 119 -3.61 20.02 15.13
C ASN A 119 -2.69 19.62 14.00
N GLU A 120 -2.66 20.43 12.95
CA GLU A 120 -1.88 20.19 11.74
C GLU A 120 -0.37 20.05 12.02
N ARG A 121 0.16 20.73 13.04
CA ARG A 121 1.58 20.59 13.41
C ARG A 121 1.95 19.15 13.74
N ASN A 122 1.09 18.43 14.45
CA ASN A 122 1.35 17.03 14.79
C ASN A 122 1.38 16.13 13.55
N LEU A 123 0.64 16.50 12.51
CA LEU A 123 0.63 15.79 11.23
C LEU A 123 1.89 16.09 10.42
N ILE A 124 2.27 17.38 10.36
CA ILE A 124 3.49 17.85 9.69
C ILE A 124 4.75 17.22 10.33
N ASP A 125 4.81 17.13 11.65
CA ASP A 125 5.93 16.52 12.38
C ASP A 125 6.12 15.04 11.98
N GLN A 126 5.03 14.31 11.69
CA GLN A 126 5.09 12.94 11.22
C GLN A 126 5.59 12.84 9.76
N VAL A 127 5.12 13.72 8.89
CA VAL A 127 5.59 13.80 7.51
C VAL A 127 7.09 14.14 7.48
N ASN A 128 7.53 15.11 8.28
CA ASN A 128 8.95 15.49 8.41
C ASN A 128 9.81 14.35 8.96
N ALA A 129 9.24 13.45 9.75
CA ALA A 129 9.94 12.26 10.25
C ALA A 129 10.05 11.13 9.20
N GLY A 130 9.44 11.29 8.03
CA GLY A 130 9.50 10.36 6.92
C GLY A 130 8.25 9.50 6.72
N ALA A 131 7.10 9.89 7.28
CA ALA A 131 5.84 9.23 6.93
C ALA A 131 5.55 9.41 5.43
N CYS A 132 5.23 8.31 4.74
CA CYS A 132 4.86 8.33 3.32
C CYS A 132 3.40 8.72 3.08
N GLY A 133 2.63 8.90 4.13
CA GLY A 133 1.22 9.28 4.12
C GLY A 133 0.64 9.32 5.52
N LEU A 134 -0.66 9.56 5.60
CA LEU A 134 -1.39 9.67 6.87
C LEU A 134 -2.59 8.73 6.85
N LYS A 135 -2.85 8.05 7.98
CA LYS A 135 -3.97 7.11 8.13
C LYS A 135 -4.99 7.64 9.12
N LEU A 136 -6.23 7.70 8.68
CA LEU A 136 -7.43 7.97 9.49
C LEU A 136 -8.12 6.67 9.87
N HIS A 137 -8.53 6.53 11.13
CA HIS A 137 -9.22 5.35 11.66
C HIS A 137 -10.19 5.73 12.78
N GLU A 138 -11.33 5.00 12.89
CA GLU A 138 -12.37 5.26 13.89
C GLU A 138 -11.89 5.21 15.32
N ASP A 139 -11.07 4.23 15.64
CA ASP A 139 -10.56 4.01 17.00
C ASP A 139 -9.96 5.28 17.63
N TRP A 140 -9.65 6.27 16.82
CA TRP A 140 -9.02 7.52 17.26
C TRP A 140 -9.89 8.76 17.06
N GLY A 141 -11.16 8.57 16.71
CA GLY A 141 -12.12 9.66 16.46
C GLY A 141 -11.90 10.32 15.10
N THR A 142 -12.50 9.77 14.07
CA THR A 142 -12.48 10.34 12.72
C THR A 142 -13.70 11.25 12.53
N THR A 143 -13.52 12.53 12.81
CA THR A 143 -14.53 13.57 12.61
C THR A 143 -14.29 14.35 11.32
N PRO A 144 -15.30 15.08 10.78
CA PRO A 144 -15.09 15.96 9.63
C PRO A 144 -13.92 16.94 9.79
N ALA A 145 -13.74 17.49 10.99
CA ALA A 145 -12.62 18.39 11.30
C ALA A 145 -11.27 17.67 11.20
N THR A 146 -11.19 16.43 11.70
CA THR A 146 -9.98 15.61 11.63
C THR A 146 -9.62 15.26 10.20
N ILE A 147 -10.61 14.86 9.40
CA ILE A 147 -10.43 14.57 7.96
C ILE A 147 -9.91 15.82 7.25
N ASN A 148 -10.54 16.97 7.51
CA ASN A 148 -10.15 18.23 6.87
C ASN A 148 -8.71 18.62 7.21
N SER A 149 -8.30 18.57 8.47
CA SER A 149 -6.93 18.90 8.88
C SER A 149 -5.91 17.93 8.26
N CYS A 150 -6.24 16.63 8.21
CA CYS A 150 -5.39 15.62 7.63
C CYS A 150 -5.17 15.86 6.12
N LEU A 151 -6.24 16.11 5.38
CA LEU A 151 -6.18 16.38 3.95
C LEU A 151 -5.48 17.72 3.63
N ASN A 152 -5.67 18.76 4.44
CA ASN A 152 -4.93 20.01 4.27
C ASN A 152 -3.41 19.81 4.35
N VAL A 153 -2.96 19.06 5.37
CA VAL A 153 -1.52 18.77 5.52
C VAL A 153 -1.01 17.88 4.37
N ALA A 154 -1.81 16.91 3.95
CA ALA A 154 -1.45 16.03 2.85
C ALA A 154 -1.29 16.77 1.52
N ASP A 155 -2.23 17.67 1.20
CA ASP A 155 -2.19 18.50 -0.01
C ASP A 155 -0.95 19.42 -0.02
N LEU A 156 -0.60 20.00 1.14
CA LEU A 156 0.57 20.87 1.27
C LEU A 156 1.91 20.14 1.16
N ASN A 157 1.96 18.85 1.51
CA ASN A 157 3.18 18.06 1.57
C ASN A 157 3.25 16.99 0.47
N ASP A 158 2.27 16.91 -0.41
CA ASP A 158 2.16 15.93 -1.49
C ASP A 158 2.29 14.48 -0.98
N VAL A 159 1.53 14.13 0.05
CA VAL A 159 1.48 12.80 0.64
C VAL A 159 0.06 12.23 0.61
N GLN A 160 -0.08 10.91 0.59
CA GLN A 160 -1.37 10.23 0.53
C GLN A 160 -2.08 10.23 1.88
N VAL A 161 -3.40 10.41 1.86
CA VAL A 161 -4.28 10.08 2.99
C VAL A 161 -5.01 8.78 2.71
N CYS A 162 -5.03 7.89 3.70
CA CYS A 162 -5.83 6.67 3.70
C CYS A 162 -6.86 6.73 4.84
N ILE A 163 -8.06 6.23 4.58
CA ILE A 163 -9.13 6.21 5.59
C ILE A 163 -9.76 4.82 5.71
N HIS A 164 -9.97 4.38 6.94
CA HIS A 164 -10.86 3.27 7.26
C HIS A 164 -12.31 3.75 7.12
N THR A 165 -13.00 3.34 6.07
CA THR A 165 -14.27 3.97 5.65
C THR A 165 -15.48 3.61 6.48
N ASP A 166 -15.40 2.56 7.27
CA ASP A 166 -16.51 2.09 8.10
C ASP A 166 -16.89 3.07 9.22
N THR A 167 -15.97 3.94 9.54
CA THR A 167 -15.96 4.75 10.75
C THR A 167 -16.99 5.84 10.80
N LEU A 168 -17.19 6.52 9.70
CA LEU A 168 -18.06 7.69 9.69
C LEU A 168 -19.52 7.31 9.76
N ASN A 169 -19.84 6.09 9.42
CA ASN A 169 -21.19 5.59 9.43
C ASN A 169 -21.65 5.04 10.78
N GLU A 170 -20.77 4.91 11.75
CA GLU A 170 -21.17 4.66 13.15
C GLU A 170 -21.73 5.92 13.82
N ALA A 171 -21.33 7.10 13.36
CA ALA A 171 -21.68 8.39 13.96
C ALA A 171 -22.28 9.41 12.98
N GLY A 172 -22.41 9.10 11.71
CA GLY A 172 -22.86 9.99 10.64
C GLY A 172 -23.36 9.26 9.41
N PHE A 173 -23.50 10.01 8.34
CA PHE A 173 -23.94 9.50 7.04
C PHE A 173 -22.77 9.56 6.05
N VAL A 174 -22.83 8.76 4.98
CA VAL A 174 -21.81 8.79 3.93
C VAL A 174 -21.61 10.18 3.32
N GLU A 175 -22.68 10.97 3.27
CA GLU A 175 -22.66 12.35 2.83
C GLU A 175 -21.76 13.26 3.68
N ASP A 176 -21.68 13.01 4.98
CA ASP A 176 -20.77 13.76 5.89
C ASP A 176 -19.31 13.46 5.55
N THR A 177 -19.00 12.21 5.21
CA THR A 177 -17.67 11.79 4.74
C THR A 177 -17.31 12.47 3.42
N ILE A 178 -18.22 12.39 2.44
CA ILE A 178 -18.03 13.00 1.12
C ILE A 178 -17.82 14.51 1.26
N ASN A 179 -18.63 15.17 2.08
CA ASN A 179 -18.51 16.60 2.36
C ASN A 179 -17.17 16.94 3.03
N ALA A 180 -16.71 16.14 3.97
CA ALA A 180 -15.42 16.34 4.64
C ALA A 180 -14.23 16.15 3.71
N ILE A 181 -14.30 15.21 2.79
CA ILE A 181 -13.28 14.99 1.75
C ILE A 181 -13.25 16.19 0.80
N SER A 182 -14.42 16.73 0.46
CA SER A 182 -14.54 17.96 -0.35
C SER A 182 -13.78 17.91 -1.68
N GLY A 183 -13.87 16.77 -2.40
CA GLY A 183 -13.23 16.58 -3.70
C GLY A 183 -11.70 16.42 -3.67
N ARG A 184 -11.07 16.34 -2.50
CA ARG A 184 -9.62 16.10 -2.36
C ARG A 184 -9.29 14.62 -2.56
N THR A 185 -8.03 14.33 -2.88
CA THR A 185 -7.57 12.97 -3.12
C THR A 185 -7.46 12.18 -1.82
N ILE A 186 -8.10 10.99 -1.79
CA ILE A 186 -8.07 10.09 -0.64
C ILE A 186 -8.16 8.64 -1.09
N HIS A 187 -7.48 7.75 -0.37
CA HIS A 187 -7.61 6.30 -0.54
C HIS A 187 -8.55 5.74 0.53
N THR A 188 -9.66 5.17 0.10
CA THR A 188 -10.67 4.59 0.99
C THR A 188 -10.50 3.07 1.04
N PHE A 189 -10.23 2.53 2.24
CA PHE A 189 -10.04 1.10 2.45
C PHE A 189 -11.38 0.39 2.67
N HIS A 190 -11.46 -0.89 2.23
CA HIS A 190 -12.65 -1.75 2.33
C HIS A 190 -13.98 -0.99 2.07
N THR A 191 -13.98 -0.25 0.98
CA THR A 191 -15.09 0.65 0.59
C THR A 191 -16.38 -0.09 0.28
N GLU A 192 -16.33 -1.40 0.11
CA GLU A 192 -17.50 -2.28 0.03
C GLU A 192 -18.17 -2.58 1.37
N GLY A 193 -17.60 -2.10 2.50
CA GLY A 193 -18.15 -2.33 3.84
C GLY A 193 -17.70 -3.64 4.51
N ALA A 194 -16.70 -4.35 3.96
CA ALA A 194 -16.25 -5.64 4.50
C ALA A 194 -15.40 -5.54 5.77
N GLY A 195 -14.97 -4.35 6.16
CA GLY A 195 -14.17 -4.10 7.36
C GLY A 195 -14.95 -4.15 8.68
N GLY A 196 -16.19 -4.57 8.66
CA GLY A 196 -17.10 -4.56 9.80
C GLY A 196 -18.04 -3.37 9.81
N GLY A 197 -18.11 -2.64 8.72
CA GLY A 197 -18.86 -1.41 8.60
C GLY A 197 -20.37 -1.57 8.80
N HIS A 198 -20.93 -0.61 9.50
CA HIS A 198 -22.35 -0.50 9.78
C HIS A 198 -23.13 0.23 8.68
N ALA A 199 -22.45 0.61 7.61
CA ALA A 199 -23.03 1.47 6.60
C ALA A 199 -23.21 0.72 5.28
N PRO A 200 -24.45 0.35 4.93
CA PRO A 200 -24.72 -0.31 3.67
C PRO A 200 -24.49 0.58 2.46
N ASP A 201 -24.37 1.88 2.64
CA ASP A 201 -24.28 2.87 1.58
C ASP A 201 -22.88 3.48 1.39
N ILE A 202 -21.88 3.06 2.16
CA ILE A 202 -20.49 3.55 2.02
C ILE A 202 -19.94 3.35 0.61
N ILE A 203 -20.40 2.34 -0.11
CA ILE A 203 -20.01 2.07 -1.49
C ILE A 203 -20.28 3.25 -2.42
N LYS A 204 -21.17 4.17 -2.08
CA LYS A 204 -21.46 5.38 -2.86
C LYS A 204 -20.21 6.25 -3.07
N ILE A 205 -19.28 6.21 -2.11
CA ILE A 205 -18.05 7.01 -2.18
C ILE A 205 -17.16 6.61 -3.37
N CYS A 206 -17.33 5.39 -3.90
CA CYS A 206 -16.62 4.93 -5.12
C CYS A 206 -16.99 5.77 -6.36
N GLY A 207 -18.10 6.51 -6.32
CA GLY A 207 -18.52 7.41 -7.38
C GLY A 207 -17.84 8.77 -7.37
N GLU A 208 -17.10 9.10 -6.32
CA GLU A 208 -16.42 10.39 -6.18
C GLU A 208 -15.13 10.44 -7.01
N ASN A 209 -14.89 11.54 -7.72
CA ASN A 209 -13.83 11.64 -8.72
C ASN A 209 -12.41 11.45 -8.16
N ASN A 210 -12.11 11.92 -6.99
CA ASN A 210 -10.74 11.90 -6.42
C ASN A 210 -10.59 10.84 -5.33
N VAL A 211 -11.51 9.91 -5.24
CA VAL A 211 -11.44 8.79 -4.32
C VAL A 211 -10.83 7.58 -5.03
N LEU A 212 -9.81 6.99 -4.41
CA LEU A 212 -9.26 5.70 -4.80
C LEU A 212 -9.86 4.63 -3.86
N PRO A 213 -10.88 3.90 -4.29
CA PRO A 213 -11.47 2.86 -3.45
C PRO A 213 -10.65 1.57 -3.52
N SER A 214 -10.57 0.86 -2.40
CA SER A 214 -10.00 -0.48 -2.36
C SER A 214 -10.84 -1.43 -1.53
N SER A 215 -10.75 -2.72 -1.87
CA SER A 215 -11.42 -3.81 -1.17
C SER A 215 -10.43 -4.63 -0.39
N THR A 216 -10.82 -5.11 0.77
CA THR A 216 -10.10 -6.12 1.55
C THR A 216 -10.76 -7.49 1.46
N ASN A 217 -11.73 -7.64 0.56
CA ASN A 217 -12.58 -8.82 0.43
C ASN A 217 -12.01 -10.01 -0.42
N PRO A 218 -10.79 -10.01 -0.96
CA PRO A 218 -10.25 -11.18 -1.66
C PRO A 218 -10.29 -12.47 -0.82
N VAL A 219 -10.11 -12.34 0.49
CA VAL A 219 -10.13 -13.49 1.42
C VAL A 219 -11.51 -14.13 1.49
N SER A 220 -12.57 -13.34 1.55
CA SER A 220 -13.95 -13.86 1.58
C SER A 220 -14.30 -14.58 0.27
N TYR A 221 -13.92 -14.04 -0.87
CA TYR A 221 -14.11 -14.69 -2.15
C TYR A 221 -13.27 -15.96 -2.29
N THR A 222 -12.05 -15.97 -1.80
CA THR A 222 -11.20 -17.16 -1.79
C THR A 222 -11.84 -18.29 -0.98
N HIS A 223 -12.41 -17.99 0.17
CA HIS A 223 -13.11 -18.99 0.98
C HIS A 223 -14.43 -19.45 0.37
N LEU A 224 -15.10 -18.63 -0.43
CA LEU A 224 -16.36 -18.98 -1.08
C LEU A 224 -16.13 -19.74 -2.40
N THR A 225 -15.06 -19.47 -3.11
CA THR A 225 -14.82 -20.04 -4.43
C THR A 225 -13.90 -21.27 -4.43
N LEU A 226 -12.96 -21.39 -3.51
CA LEU A 226 -12.09 -22.57 -3.43
C LEU A 226 -12.86 -23.87 -3.20
N PRO A 227 -13.87 -23.96 -2.35
CA PRO A 227 -14.68 -25.17 -2.21
C PRO A 227 -15.43 -25.54 -3.49
N THR A 228 -15.87 -24.56 -4.27
CA THR A 228 -16.56 -24.80 -5.53
C THR A 228 -15.62 -25.17 -6.69
N SER A 229 -14.39 -24.71 -6.67
CA SER A 229 -13.39 -25.08 -7.66
C SER A 229 -12.76 -26.44 -7.41
N VAL A 230 -12.87 -26.96 -6.20
CA VAL A 230 -12.38 -28.30 -5.82
C VAL A 230 -13.44 -29.38 -6.04
N THR A 231 -14.68 -29.00 -6.22
CA THR A 231 -15.80 -29.93 -6.42
C THR A 231 -16.18 -30.12 -7.89
N VAL A 232 -15.46 -29.55 -8.81
CA VAL A 232 -15.55 -29.73 -10.25
C VAL A 232 -14.26 -30.38 -10.77
#